data_4f2c3c0916b3002f82a706df0904b1e9
#
_entry.id   4f2c3c0916b3002f82a706df0904b1e9
#
_cell.length_a   1.000
_cell.length_b   1.000
_cell.length_c   1.000
_cell.angle_alpha   90.00
_cell.angle_beta   90.00
_cell.angle_gamma   90.00
#
_symmetry.space_group_name_H-M   'P 1'
#
loop_
_entity.id
_entity.type
_entity.pdbx_description
1 polymer ?
#
loop_
_entity_poly.entity_id
_entity_poly.type
_entity_poly.pdbx_seq_one_letter_code
_entity_poly.pdbx_strand_id
1 'polypeptide(L)'
;MMKFFKDPKNWKQEISGIGLTAGFMLFLLSFLVLGTPNIWLLFSCIPLLVPLIFGSRLKMKLPALLIMLIATAIIGSTIYWQRRPISLNSPDDKSTAVLFRRGNDNCYTVKIDEQIFYTKVLIDRISTFDWQENDCFILKSSDVGDIEFRKENGIWKATPESLIRKNKE
;
A
#
# COMPACT_ATOMS: atom_id res chain seq x y z
N MET A 1 21.18 -38.30 5.03
CA MET A 1 20.62 -38.02 6.38
C MET A 1 21.48 -36.97 7.06
N MET A 2 21.03 -35.73 7.12
CA MET A 2 21.81 -34.58 7.63
C MET A 2 22.03 -34.72 9.15
N LYS A 3 23.28 -34.75 9.59
CA LYS A 3 23.66 -34.67 11.00
C LYS A 3 23.56 -33.24 11.52
N PHE A 4 22.31 -32.71 11.66
CA PHE A 4 22.07 -31.31 12.02
C PHE A 4 22.19 -30.98 13.51
N PHE A 5 22.30 -31.95 14.41
CA PHE A 5 22.39 -31.68 15.86
C PHE A 5 23.55 -32.48 16.48
N LYS A 6 24.77 -31.99 16.25
CA LYS A 6 25.95 -32.69 16.77
C LYS A 6 26.34 -32.32 18.19
N ASP A 7 25.84 -31.18 18.70
CA ASP A 7 26.21 -30.70 20.05
C ASP A 7 25.02 -29.98 20.71
N PRO A 8 24.47 -30.51 21.83
CA PRO A 8 23.32 -29.93 22.52
C PRO A 8 23.60 -28.51 23.10
N LYS A 9 24.86 -28.09 23.19
CA LYS A 9 25.21 -26.74 23.64
C LYS A 9 25.13 -25.68 22.54
N ASN A 10 25.22 -26.07 21.25
CA ASN A 10 25.30 -25.12 20.14
C ASN A 10 24.01 -25.01 19.31
N TRP A 11 22.97 -25.80 19.61
CA TRP A 11 21.73 -25.83 18.80
C TRP A 11 21.05 -24.46 18.66
N LYS A 12 21.10 -23.62 19.72
CA LYS A 12 20.53 -22.26 19.66
C LYS A 12 21.23 -21.37 18.64
N GLN A 13 22.56 -21.51 18.49
CA GLN A 13 23.33 -20.75 17.50
C GLN A 13 23.06 -21.25 16.08
N GLU A 14 22.95 -22.56 15.89
CA GLU A 14 22.64 -23.14 14.58
C GLU A 14 21.26 -22.73 14.10
N ILE A 15 20.23 -22.85 14.96
CA ILE A 15 18.88 -22.39 14.65
C ILE A 15 18.83 -20.88 14.37
N SER A 16 19.57 -20.09 15.14
CA SER A 16 19.66 -18.64 14.90
C SER A 16 20.31 -18.31 13.56
N GLY A 17 21.33 -19.06 13.16
CA GLY A 17 21.96 -18.92 11.86
C GLY A 17 21.01 -19.29 10.70
N ILE A 18 20.28 -20.39 10.85
CA ILE A 18 19.26 -20.81 9.86
C ILE A 18 18.15 -19.76 9.75
N GLY A 19 17.65 -19.24 10.89
CA GLY A 19 16.63 -18.20 10.90
C GLY A 19 17.08 -16.91 10.22
N LEU A 20 18.34 -16.50 10.44
CA LEU A 20 18.90 -15.32 9.81
C LEU A 20 19.02 -15.48 8.29
N THR A 21 19.58 -16.61 7.83
CA THR A 21 19.72 -16.87 6.38
C THR A 21 18.37 -17.04 5.69
N ALA A 22 17.44 -17.77 6.28
CA ALA A 22 16.11 -17.93 5.73
C ALA A 22 15.35 -16.59 5.64
N GLY A 23 15.42 -15.77 6.69
CA GLY A 23 14.80 -14.44 6.72
C GLY A 23 15.39 -13.50 5.68
N PHE A 24 16.72 -13.51 5.53
CA PHE A 24 17.40 -12.71 4.51
C PHE A 24 17.06 -13.16 3.08
N MET A 25 17.01 -14.46 2.83
CA MET A 25 16.60 -15.01 1.53
C MET A 25 15.15 -14.65 1.19
N LEU A 26 14.21 -14.77 2.12
CA LEU A 26 12.82 -14.36 1.91
C LEU A 26 12.71 -12.85 1.68
N PHE A 27 13.51 -12.05 2.40
CA PHE A 27 13.59 -10.61 2.19
C PHE A 27 14.03 -10.28 0.75
N LEU A 28 15.13 -10.91 0.25
CA LEU A 28 15.58 -10.73 -1.12
C LEU A 28 14.55 -11.21 -2.15
N LEU A 29 13.92 -12.36 -1.93
CA LEU A 29 12.89 -12.90 -2.80
C LEU A 29 11.69 -11.98 -2.92
N SER A 30 11.33 -11.25 -1.86
CA SER A 30 10.22 -10.29 -1.89
C SER A 30 10.41 -9.18 -2.93
N PHE A 31 11.65 -8.80 -3.23
CA PHE A 31 11.97 -7.82 -4.28
C PHE A 31 12.07 -8.44 -5.67
N LEU A 32 12.62 -9.67 -5.76
CA LEU A 32 12.86 -10.33 -7.04
C LEU A 32 11.56 -10.83 -7.71
N VAL A 33 10.62 -11.35 -6.91
CA VAL A 33 9.44 -12.04 -7.46
C VAL A 33 8.32 -11.08 -7.83
N LEU A 34 8.18 -9.93 -7.16
CA LEU A 34 6.94 -9.16 -7.22
C LEU A 34 7.09 -7.66 -7.50
N GLY A 35 8.31 -7.15 -7.59
CA GLY A 35 8.55 -5.72 -7.91
C GLY A 35 7.95 -4.71 -6.93
N THR A 36 7.09 -5.14 -6.02
CA THR A 36 6.45 -4.33 -4.97
C THR A 36 6.57 -5.01 -3.61
N PRO A 37 6.82 -4.24 -2.55
CA PRO A 37 6.84 -4.78 -1.19
C PRO A 37 5.44 -5.25 -0.82
N ASN A 38 5.32 -6.53 -0.59
CA ASN A 38 4.06 -7.19 -0.33
C ASN A 38 4.11 -8.10 0.90
N ILE A 39 3.11 -8.97 1.00
CA ILE A 39 2.95 -9.92 2.10
C ILE A 39 4.20 -10.78 2.34
N TRP A 40 5.02 -11.07 1.33
CA TRP A 40 6.27 -11.83 1.47
C TRP A 40 7.30 -11.11 2.33
N LEU A 41 7.28 -9.79 2.33
CA LEU A 41 8.14 -8.98 3.18
C LEU A 41 7.77 -9.15 4.66
N LEU A 42 6.49 -9.31 4.98
CA LEU A 42 6.02 -9.68 6.32
C LEU A 42 6.47 -11.09 6.71
N PHE A 43 6.37 -12.05 5.79
CA PHE A 43 6.84 -13.42 6.03
C PHE A 43 8.34 -13.51 6.28
N SER A 44 9.15 -12.60 5.72
CA SER A 44 10.59 -12.56 6.00
C SER A 44 10.90 -12.22 7.46
N CYS A 45 10.03 -11.49 8.15
CA CYS A 45 10.21 -11.13 9.55
C CYS A 45 10.07 -12.32 10.49
N ILE A 46 9.29 -13.35 10.13
CA ILE A 46 9.05 -14.52 10.99
C ILE A 46 10.34 -15.27 11.32
N PRO A 47 11.13 -15.76 10.33
CA PRO A 47 12.39 -16.43 10.64
C PRO A 47 13.44 -15.52 11.28
N LEU A 48 13.36 -14.19 11.08
CA LEU A 48 14.25 -13.22 11.73
C LEU A 48 13.98 -13.05 13.24
N LEU A 49 12.80 -13.45 13.72
CA LEU A 49 12.54 -13.51 15.16
C LEU A 49 13.40 -14.58 15.87
N VAL A 50 13.75 -15.67 15.17
CA VAL A 50 14.53 -16.77 15.75
C VAL A 50 15.89 -16.30 16.26
N PRO A 51 16.74 -15.58 15.51
CA PRO A 51 17.99 -15.07 16.01
C PRO A 51 17.83 -14.01 17.09
N LEU A 52 16.73 -13.28 17.14
CA LEU A 52 16.45 -12.30 18.18
C LEU A 52 16.15 -12.98 19.52
N ILE A 53 15.39 -14.09 19.49
CA ILE A 53 14.97 -14.82 20.69
C ILE A 53 16.08 -15.75 21.18
N PHE A 54 16.66 -16.54 20.29
CA PHE A 54 17.61 -17.61 20.65
C PHE A 54 19.07 -17.25 20.44
N GLY A 55 19.37 -16.17 19.71
CA GLY A 55 20.73 -15.72 19.45
C GLY A 55 21.43 -15.27 20.74
N SER A 56 22.51 -15.97 21.13
CA SER A 56 23.34 -15.62 22.28
C SER A 56 24.34 -14.49 21.98
N ARG A 57 24.69 -14.30 20.71
CA ARG A 57 25.69 -13.32 20.28
C ARG A 57 25.05 -12.11 19.63
N LEU A 58 25.53 -10.93 20.01
CA LEU A 58 25.08 -9.64 19.45
C LEU A 58 25.26 -9.58 17.93
N LYS A 59 26.32 -10.24 17.40
CA LYS A 59 26.61 -10.35 15.96
C LYS A 59 25.49 -10.98 15.14
N MET A 60 24.62 -11.81 15.74
CA MET A 60 23.48 -12.42 15.06
C MET A 60 22.19 -11.61 15.24
N LYS A 61 22.04 -10.93 16.38
CA LYS A 61 20.87 -10.12 16.68
C LYS A 61 20.84 -8.80 15.90
N LEU A 62 22.00 -8.17 15.76
CA LEU A 62 22.10 -6.87 15.10
C LEU A 62 21.65 -6.89 13.62
N PRO A 63 22.13 -7.81 12.75
CA PRO A 63 21.68 -7.88 11.37
C PRO A 63 20.19 -8.25 11.27
N ALA A 64 19.68 -9.16 12.11
CA ALA A 64 18.27 -9.51 12.12
C ALA A 64 17.39 -8.29 12.45
N LEU A 65 17.77 -7.51 13.46
CA LEU A 65 17.07 -6.29 13.85
C LEU A 65 17.12 -5.24 12.75
N LEU A 66 18.27 -5.07 12.10
CA LEU A 66 18.44 -4.13 10.99
C LEU A 66 17.53 -4.48 9.80
N ILE A 67 17.51 -5.75 9.41
CA ILE A 67 16.65 -6.21 8.30
C ILE A 67 15.17 -6.00 8.67
N MET A 68 14.75 -6.31 9.89
CA MET A 68 13.38 -6.08 10.35
C MET A 68 13.01 -4.59 10.33
N LEU A 69 13.91 -3.70 10.75
CA LEU A 69 13.68 -2.25 10.70
C LEU A 69 13.52 -1.77 9.25
N ILE A 70 14.38 -2.22 8.35
CA ILE A 70 14.28 -1.88 6.93
C ILE A 70 12.95 -2.40 6.35
N ALA A 71 12.60 -3.66 6.62
CA ALA A 71 11.34 -4.25 6.14
C ALA A 71 10.12 -3.47 6.65
N THR A 72 10.08 -3.12 7.94
CA THR A 72 8.99 -2.32 8.52
C THR A 72 8.92 -0.91 7.94
N ALA A 73 10.06 -0.27 7.69
CA ALA A 73 10.11 1.04 7.06
C ALA A 73 9.57 1.01 5.62
N ILE A 74 9.93 -0.02 4.84
CA ILE A 74 9.44 -0.22 3.48
C ILE A 74 7.92 -0.46 3.49
N ILE A 75 7.42 -1.36 4.36
CA ILE A 75 5.98 -1.63 4.48
C ILE A 75 5.24 -0.35 4.88
N GLY A 76 5.73 0.34 5.89
CA GLY A 76 5.13 1.59 6.38
C GLY A 76 5.10 2.67 5.30
N SER A 77 6.19 2.85 4.55
CA SER A 77 6.25 3.81 3.45
C SER A 77 5.28 3.45 2.32
N THR A 78 5.20 2.15 1.96
CA THR A 78 4.27 1.69 0.92
C THR A 78 2.81 1.94 1.30
N ILE A 79 2.44 1.60 2.55
CA ILE A 79 1.10 1.86 3.07
C ILE A 79 0.80 3.36 3.09
N TYR A 80 1.77 4.18 3.50
CA TYR A 80 1.65 5.63 3.52
C TYR A 80 1.40 6.19 2.11
N TRP A 81 2.21 5.80 1.13
CA TRP A 81 2.06 6.25 -0.26
C TRP A 81 0.75 5.79 -0.89
N GLN A 82 0.32 4.55 -0.64
CA GLN A 82 -0.95 4.03 -1.15
C GLN A 82 -2.19 4.71 -0.54
N ARG A 83 -2.06 5.25 0.67
CA ARG A 83 -3.17 5.93 1.37
C ARG A 83 -3.14 7.44 1.24
N ARG A 84 -2.07 8.00 0.68
CA ARG A 84 -1.94 9.45 0.55
C ARG A 84 -3.04 9.98 -0.39
N PRO A 85 -3.83 10.97 0.04
CA PRO A 85 -4.76 11.63 -0.85
C PRO A 85 -4.01 12.35 -1.97
N ILE A 86 -4.55 12.30 -3.17
CA ILE A 86 -4.04 13.02 -4.33
C ILE A 86 -4.90 14.25 -4.49
N SER A 87 -4.30 15.43 -4.45
CA SER A 87 -4.98 16.70 -4.58
C SER A 87 -4.57 17.38 -5.89
N LEU A 88 -5.56 17.83 -6.64
CA LEU A 88 -5.39 18.56 -7.90
C LEU A 88 -6.24 19.82 -7.85
N ASN A 89 -5.62 20.94 -8.15
CA ASN A 89 -6.34 22.20 -8.30
C ASN A 89 -6.88 22.37 -9.72
N SER A 90 -8.03 23.04 -9.84
CA SER A 90 -8.55 23.48 -11.13
C SER A 90 -7.57 24.46 -11.82
N PRO A 91 -7.65 24.64 -13.14
CA PRO A 91 -6.74 25.56 -13.87
C PRO A 91 -6.77 26.99 -13.36
N ASP A 92 -7.87 27.43 -12.75
CA ASP A 92 -8.03 28.77 -12.15
C ASP A 92 -7.78 28.81 -10.63
N ASP A 93 -7.31 27.70 -10.02
CA ASP A 93 -7.05 27.53 -8.59
C ASP A 93 -8.24 27.82 -7.64
N LYS A 94 -9.48 27.85 -8.17
CA LYS A 94 -10.67 28.13 -7.33
C LYS A 94 -11.32 26.88 -6.77
N SER A 95 -11.12 25.73 -7.41
CA SER A 95 -11.67 24.44 -6.97
C SER A 95 -10.56 23.42 -6.80
N THR A 96 -10.74 22.51 -5.85
CA THR A 96 -9.77 21.44 -5.57
C THR A 96 -10.46 20.10 -5.56
N ALA A 97 -9.94 19.17 -6.37
CA ALA A 97 -10.34 17.77 -6.36
C ALA A 97 -9.35 16.96 -5.53
N VAL A 98 -9.85 16.21 -4.55
CA VAL A 98 -9.06 15.32 -3.70
C VAL A 98 -9.55 13.90 -3.87
N LEU A 99 -8.67 13.02 -4.33
CA LEU A 99 -8.95 11.60 -4.45
C LEU A 99 -8.31 10.86 -3.28
N PHE A 100 -9.09 10.05 -2.60
CA PHE A 100 -8.59 9.25 -1.49
C PHE A 100 -9.31 7.90 -1.37
N ARG A 101 -8.65 6.96 -0.71
CA ARG A 101 -9.19 5.64 -0.41
C ARG A 101 -9.91 5.67 0.92
N ARG A 102 -11.18 5.23 0.95
CA ARG A 102 -11.94 5.12 2.18
C ARG A 102 -11.96 3.68 2.71
N GLY A 103 -11.43 3.50 3.90
CA GLY A 103 -11.55 2.23 4.65
C GLY A 103 -11.04 1.00 3.91
N ASN A 104 -11.78 -0.10 4.00
CA ASN A 104 -11.46 -1.39 3.35
C ASN A 104 -11.98 -1.51 1.92
N ASP A 105 -12.74 -0.53 1.44
CA ASP A 105 -13.22 -0.51 0.06
C ASP A 105 -12.07 -0.16 -0.89
N ASN A 106 -11.83 -1.01 -1.88
CA ASN A 106 -10.84 -0.75 -2.91
C ASN A 106 -11.30 0.28 -3.95
N CYS A 107 -12.25 1.16 -3.58
CA CYS A 107 -12.79 2.18 -4.47
C CYS A 107 -12.31 3.56 -4.07
N TYR A 108 -12.24 4.44 -5.06
CA TYR A 108 -11.94 5.85 -4.81
C TYR A 108 -13.12 6.60 -4.25
N THR A 109 -12.81 7.52 -3.36
CA THR A 109 -13.68 8.61 -2.95
C THR A 109 -13.10 9.89 -3.53
N VAL A 110 -13.94 10.67 -4.20
CA VAL A 110 -13.59 11.96 -4.78
C VAL A 110 -14.26 13.04 -3.96
N LYS A 111 -13.47 13.97 -3.44
CA LYS A 111 -13.97 15.18 -2.81
C LYS A 111 -13.64 16.35 -3.73
N ILE A 112 -14.65 17.11 -4.16
CA ILE A 112 -14.44 18.32 -4.93
C ILE A 112 -15.04 19.47 -4.11
N ASP A 113 -14.19 20.40 -3.72
CA ASP A 113 -14.51 21.45 -2.75
C ASP A 113 -15.08 20.84 -1.45
N GLU A 114 -16.36 21.06 -1.14
CA GLU A 114 -17.01 20.49 0.04
C GLU A 114 -17.85 19.22 -0.24
N GLN A 115 -18.06 18.89 -1.52
CA GLN A 115 -18.89 17.73 -1.91
C GLN A 115 -18.07 16.44 -2.01
N ILE A 116 -18.66 15.36 -1.52
CA ILE A 116 -18.02 14.04 -1.47
C ILE A 116 -18.80 13.05 -2.34
N PHE A 117 -18.10 12.39 -3.25
CA PHE A 117 -18.63 11.38 -4.16
C PHE A 117 -17.98 10.03 -3.88
N TYR A 118 -18.78 9.04 -3.54
CA TYR A 118 -18.33 7.66 -3.34
C TYR A 118 -18.41 6.91 -4.65
N THR A 119 -17.29 6.75 -5.33
CA THR A 119 -17.27 6.06 -6.63
C THR A 119 -17.30 4.54 -6.48
N LYS A 120 -17.69 3.84 -7.55
CA LYS A 120 -17.56 2.39 -7.69
C LYS A 120 -16.26 2.00 -8.41
N VAL A 121 -15.44 2.98 -8.78
CA VAL A 121 -14.18 2.77 -9.49
C VAL A 121 -13.14 2.19 -8.57
N LEU A 122 -12.56 1.05 -8.95
CA LEU A 122 -11.48 0.41 -8.22
C LEU A 122 -10.17 1.20 -8.37
N ILE A 123 -9.38 1.24 -7.30
CA ILE A 123 -8.13 2.02 -7.23
C ILE A 123 -7.09 1.56 -8.27
N ASP A 124 -7.04 0.26 -8.54
CA ASP A 124 -6.12 -0.35 -9.50
C ASP A 124 -6.58 -0.25 -10.96
N ARG A 125 -7.76 0.35 -11.19
CA ARG A 125 -8.41 0.46 -12.51
C ARG A 125 -8.52 1.88 -13.03
N ILE A 126 -8.03 2.88 -12.30
CA ILE A 126 -7.94 4.25 -12.80
C ILE A 126 -6.78 4.35 -13.80
N SER A 127 -7.09 4.86 -14.97
CA SER A 127 -6.10 5.18 -16.00
C SER A 127 -5.52 6.57 -15.80
N THR A 128 -6.40 7.56 -15.61
CA THR A 128 -6.02 8.97 -15.41
C THR A 128 -7.12 9.72 -14.67
N PHE A 129 -6.77 10.83 -14.06
CA PHE A 129 -7.69 11.81 -13.50
C PHE A 129 -7.12 13.20 -13.73
N ASP A 130 -7.93 14.12 -14.23
CA ASP A 130 -7.47 15.46 -14.58
C ASP A 130 -8.64 16.43 -14.69
N TRP A 131 -8.32 17.72 -14.58
CA TRP A 131 -9.22 18.81 -14.90
C TRP A 131 -9.25 19.01 -16.42
N GLN A 132 -10.44 19.01 -17.02
CA GLN A 132 -10.63 19.36 -18.43
C GLN A 132 -10.86 20.86 -18.58
N GLU A 133 -11.65 21.41 -17.67
CA GLU A 133 -12.02 22.80 -17.57
C GLU A 133 -12.10 23.22 -16.10
N ASN A 134 -12.29 24.48 -15.79
CA ASN A 134 -12.43 24.96 -14.41
C ASN A 134 -13.60 24.30 -13.66
N ASP A 135 -14.66 23.98 -14.39
CA ASP A 135 -15.90 23.40 -13.88
C ASP A 135 -16.10 21.93 -14.27
N CYS A 136 -15.06 21.26 -14.78
CA CYS A 136 -15.12 19.88 -15.26
C CYS A 136 -13.89 19.09 -14.83
N PHE A 137 -14.08 18.12 -13.96
CA PHE A 137 -13.06 17.14 -13.55
C PHE A 137 -13.44 15.75 -14.04
N ILE A 138 -12.51 15.02 -14.62
CA ILE A 138 -12.73 13.68 -15.17
C ILE A 138 -11.85 12.66 -14.47
N LEU A 139 -12.48 11.52 -14.14
CA LEU A 139 -11.85 10.32 -13.63
C LEU A 139 -12.04 9.22 -14.68
N LYS A 140 -10.96 8.83 -15.36
CA LYS A 140 -10.99 7.80 -16.40
C LYS A 140 -10.67 6.44 -15.80
N SER A 141 -11.55 5.48 -16.00
CA SER A 141 -11.39 4.11 -15.53
C SER A 141 -11.35 3.12 -16.70
N SER A 142 -10.46 2.12 -16.61
CA SER A 142 -10.28 1.11 -17.65
C SER A 142 -11.36 0.04 -17.69
N ASP A 143 -12.17 -0.11 -16.63
CA ASP A 143 -13.15 -1.20 -16.49
C ASP A 143 -14.61 -0.75 -16.46
N VAL A 144 -14.90 0.41 -15.86
CA VAL A 144 -16.29 0.86 -15.67
C VAL A 144 -16.66 2.11 -16.50
N GLY A 145 -15.67 2.67 -17.21
CA GLY A 145 -15.84 3.89 -18.00
C GLY A 145 -15.52 5.15 -17.20
N ASP A 146 -15.62 6.28 -17.86
CA ASP A 146 -15.23 7.57 -17.34
C ASP A 146 -16.34 8.16 -16.47
N ILE A 147 -15.95 8.85 -15.40
CA ILE A 147 -16.86 9.65 -14.58
C ILE A 147 -16.47 11.12 -14.74
N GLU A 148 -17.42 11.88 -15.24
CA GLU A 148 -17.32 13.33 -15.36
C GLU A 148 -17.99 13.98 -14.15
N PHE A 149 -17.27 14.87 -13.49
CA PHE A 149 -17.78 15.72 -12.42
C PHE A 149 -17.88 17.13 -12.99
N ARG A 150 -19.10 17.64 -13.17
CA ARG A 150 -19.35 18.98 -13.73
C ARG A 150 -20.10 19.86 -12.73
N LYS A 151 -19.67 21.11 -12.65
CA LYS A 151 -20.31 22.11 -11.77
C LYS A 151 -21.47 22.77 -12.51
N GLU A 152 -22.69 22.56 -12.02
CA GLU A 152 -23.90 23.16 -12.56
C GLU A 152 -24.60 23.97 -11.45
N ASN A 153 -24.82 25.26 -11.69
CA ASN A 153 -25.46 26.14 -10.72
C ASN A 153 -24.78 26.14 -9.34
N GLY A 154 -23.44 26.04 -9.31
CA GLY A 154 -22.65 26.01 -8.09
C GLY A 154 -22.58 24.65 -7.37
N ILE A 155 -23.23 23.62 -7.89
CA ILE A 155 -23.29 22.28 -7.31
C ILE A 155 -22.56 21.30 -8.25
N TRP A 156 -21.68 20.47 -7.71
CA TRP A 156 -21.02 19.44 -8.47
C TRP A 156 -21.94 18.23 -8.68
N LYS A 157 -22.02 17.76 -9.91
CA LYS A 157 -22.75 16.55 -10.30
C LYS A 157 -21.81 15.57 -10.97
N ALA A 158 -22.03 14.28 -10.75
CA ALA A 158 -21.24 13.20 -11.34
C ALA A 158 -22.05 12.47 -12.41
N THR A 159 -21.48 12.24 -13.57
CA THR A 159 -22.09 11.52 -14.69
C THR A 159 -21.15 10.40 -15.18
N PRO A 160 -21.61 9.14 -15.29
CA PRO A 160 -22.96 8.67 -14.98
C PRO A 160 -23.17 8.46 -13.46
N GLU A 161 -24.33 8.84 -12.96
CA GLU A 161 -24.70 8.66 -11.53
C GLU A 161 -24.69 7.19 -11.09
N SER A 162 -24.86 6.25 -12.01
CA SER A 162 -24.82 4.81 -11.73
C SER A 162 -23.49 4.33 -11.17
N LEU A 163 -22.39 5.06 -11.42
CA LEU A 163 -21.05 4.78 -10.92
C LEU A 163 -20.79 5.43 -9.55
N ILE A 164 -21.71 6.20 -9.04
CA ILE A 164 -21.67 6.77 -7.70
C ILE A 164 -22.50 5.91 -6.74
N ARG A 165 -21.95 5.60 -5.59
CA ARG A 165 -22.69 4.90 -4.53
C ARG A 165 -23.58 5.91 -3.82
N LYS A 166 -24.86 5.59 -3.69
CA LYS A 166 -25.75 6.34 -2.79
C LYS A 166 -25.24 6.18 -1.36
N ASN A 167 -25.06 7.27 -0.65
CA ASN A 167 -24.79 7.20 0.79
C ASN A 167 -25.85 6.29 1.43
N LYS A 168 -25.43 5.18 2.02
CA LYS A 168 -26.25 4.55 3.06
C LYS A 168 -26.04 5.42 4.30
N GLU A 169 -27.08 6.20 4.64
CA GLU A 169 -27.23 6.79 5.95
C GLU A 169 -27.08 5.75 7.06
#